data_87a8e1b074cc77cf50e2e51e56a8c417
#
_entry.id   87a8e1b074cc77cf50e2e51e56a8c417
#
_cell.length_a   1.000
_cell.length_b   1.000
_cell.length_c   1.000
_cell.angle_alpha   90.00
_cell.angle_beta   90.00
_cell.angle_gamma   90.00
#
_symmetry.space_group_name_H-M   'P 1'
#
loop_
_entity.id
_entity.type
_entity.pdbx_description
1 polymer ?
#
loop_
_entity_poly.entity_id
_entity_poly.type
_entity_poly.pdbx_seq_one_letter_code
_entity_poly.pdbx_strand_id
1 'polypeptide(L)'
;MLRHSKFRRYLTEKQNISGGGTIVPGQVPATYKPKADFNFAGYDILDYGCGTGSGKDYIESNNDKERFAGTKVFNYEPYPKYHVDEREMFVNSKNPKKMICCNNVLNVIDDDLTDILTEIKDYAKRGKVSEIIFKIYQGDKTGKGKQTGKDKYQRNEKTANYIPKIRKVFTGWDIDEKPYKTYFIRLSKGKLNESFVCESEFPAPKFKGEFDKALFSYDVIEKAVKKLLRNRYNGSETLEYHEGDYMYSLVFNKHTNMACSNIYVNLIVEKYEYGWEEVYNKELFYYDLVNDSWDSFKAYEYEYDSPEEEEKAFEEKYEDIVSNDIADWIIANTEDLF
;
A
#
# COMPACT_ATOMS: atom_id res chain seq x y z
N MET A 1 11.41 15.03 14.13
CA MET A 1 10.65 16.32 14.19
C MET A 1 10.79 17.22 12.96
N LEU A 2 11.92 17.25 12.23
CA LEU A 2 12.15 18.17 11.08
C LEU A 2 11.43 17.77 9.76
N ARG A 3 11.03 16.50 9.57
CA ARG A 3 10.32 16.06 8.35
C ARG A 3 8.86 16.51 8.31
N HIS A 4 8.19 16.59 9.44
CA HIS A 4 6.78 17.03 9.53
C HIS A 4 6.59 18.50 9.14
N SER A 5 7.55 19.38 9.47
CA SER A 5 7.43 20.81 9.15
C SER A 5 7.59 21.11 7.66
N LYS A 6 8.49 20.38 6.94
CA LYS A 6 8.68 20.52 5.50
C LYS A 6 7.48 19.99 4.70
N PHE A 7 6.91 18.86 5.12
CA PHE A 7 5.74 18.27 4.47
C PHE A 7 4.49 19.16 4.67
N ARG A 8 4.29 19.68 5.87
CA ARG A 8 3.22 20.64 6.17
C ARG A 8 3.30 21.91 5.30
N ARG A 9 4.53 22.42 5.07
CA ARG A 9 4.77 23.57 4.21
C ARG A 9 4.51 23.22 2.74
N TYR A 10 4.92 22.05 2.30
CA TYR A 10 4.70 21.55 0.94
C TYR A 10 3.21 21.36 0.63
N LEU A 11 2.43 20.75 1.51
CA LEU A 11 0.98 20.62 1.35
C LEU A 11 0.28 21.99 1.34
N THR A 12 0.66 22.93 2.22
CA THR A 12 0.05 24.25 2.26
C THR A 12 0.40 25.13 1.06
N GLU A 13 1.62 25.03 0.55
CA GLU A 13 2.04 25.81 -0.61
C GLU A 13 1.47 25.29 -1.94
N LYS A 14 1.35 23.97 -2.12
CA LYS A 14 0.75 23.34 -3.32
C LYS A 14 -0.77 23.16 -3.26
N GLN A 15 -1.36 23.00 -2.09
CA GLN A 15 -2.82 22.90 -1.93
C GLN A 15 -3.59 24.17 -2.29
N ASN A 16 -2.92 25.31 -2.40
CA ASN A 16 -3.53 26.49 -3.00
C ASN A 16 -4.04 26.25 -4.43
N ILE A 17 -3.58 25.19 -5.10
CA ILE A 17 -4.00 24.85 -6.46
C ILE A 17 -5.17 23.86 -6.48
N SER A 18 -5.24 22.94 -5.52
CA SER A 18 -6.14 21.79 -5.65
C SER A 18 -7.31 21.69 -4.66
N GLY A 19 -7.16 22.22 -3.47
CA GLY A 19 -8.00 21.73 -2.37
C GLY A 19 -9.23 22.56 -2.05
N GLY A 20 -9.06 23.83 -1.74
CA GLY A 20 -10.10 24.62 -1.09
C GLY A 20 -11.34 24.88 -1.93
N GLY A 21 -11.18 24.96 -3.23
CA GLY A 21 -12.28 25.20 -4.13
C GLY A 21 -13.15 23.96 -4.43
N THR A 22 -12.71 22.77 -4.07
CA THR A 22 -13.46 21.52 -4.28
C THR A 22 -14.31 21.13 -3.07
N ILE A 23 -14.05 21.74 -1.92
CA ILE A 23 -14.82 21.51 -0.70
C ILE A 23 -16.20 22.13 -0.84
N VAL A 24 -17.24 21.31 -0.77
CA VAL A 24 -18.64 21.74 -0.80
C VAL A 24 -19.20 21.68 0.61
N PRO A 25 -19.50 22.82 1.25
CA PRO A 25 -20.05 22.84 2.60
C PRO A 25 -21.34 22.02 2.72
N GLY A 26 -21.48 21.26 3.79
CA GLY A 26 -22.65 20.41 4.05
C GLY A 26 -22.74 19.15 3.18
N GLN A 27 -21.80 18.91 2.28
CA GLN A 27 -21.80 17.70 1.46
C GLN A 27 -21.30 16.49 2.25
N VAL A 28 -22.22 15.58 2.59
CA VAL A 28 -21.86 14.28 3.19
C VAL A 28 -21.12 13.40 2.17
N PRO A 29 -19.95 12.89 2.50
CA PRO A 29 -19.21 11.97 1.64
C PRO A 29 -20.05 10.74 1.24
N ALA A 30 -19.90 10.32 -0.02
CA ALA A 30 -20.68 9.18 -0.54
C ALA A 30 -20.39 7.88 0.21
N THR A 31 -19.20 7.74 0.80
CA THR A 31 -18.77 6.60 1.61
C THR A 31 -19.70 6.36 2.80
N TYR A 32 -20.19 7.43 3.42
CA TYR A 32 -21.07 7.33 4.59
C TYR A 32 -22.56 7.19 4.23
N LYS A 33 -22.94 7.37 2.96
CA LYS A 33 -24.33 7.21 2.51
C LYS A 33 -24.73 5.73 2.42
N PRO A 34 -26.01 5.39 2.62
CA PRO A 34 -26.48 3.98 2.59
C PRO A 34 -26.13 3.24 1.30
N LYS A 35 -26.09 3.95 0.16
CA LYS A 35 -25.77 3.35 -1.15
C LYS A 35 -24.34 2.80 -1.27
N ALA A 36 -23.42 3.19 -0.38
CA ALA A 36 -22.05 2.71 -0.38
C ALA A 36 -21.91 1.32 0.26
N ASP A 37 -22.88 0.92 1.08
CA ASP A 37 -22.98 -0.42 1.70
C ASP A 37 -21.78 -0.80 2.59
N PHE A 38 -21.16 0.20 3.22
CA PHE A 38 -20.14 -0.03 4.23
C PHE A 38 -20.77 -0.06 5.63
N ASN A 39 -20.30 -0.98 6.47
CA ASN A 39 -20.65 -1.02 7.89
C ASN A 39 -19.50 -0.41 8.71
N PHE A 40 -19.83 0.61 9.49
CA PHE A 40 -18.88 1.36 10.33
C PHE A 40 -19.04 1.09 11.82
N ALA A 41 -19.98 0.21 12.21
CA ALA A 41 -20.29 -0.04 13.60
C ALA A 41 -19.07 -0.46 14.42
N GLY A 42 -18.83 0.27 15.49
CA GLY A 42 -17.74 0.03 16.42
C GLY A 42 -16.35 0.47 15.92
N TYR A 43 -16.25 1.15 14.79
CA TYR A 43 -14.96 1.67 14.30
C TYR A 43 -14.66 3.06 14.84
N ASP A 44 -13.37 3.30 15.12
CA ASP A 44 -12.80 4.63 15.12
C ASP A 44 -12.36 4.95 13.68
N ILE A 45 -12.86 6.05 13.12
CA ILE A 45 -12.64 6.44 11.74
C ILE A 45 -11.77 7.71 11.69
N LEU A 46 -10.68 7.71 10.91
CA LEU A 46 -10.04 8.94 10.47
C LEU A 46 -10.64 9.36 9.13
N ASP A 47 -11.40 10.46 9.10
CA ASP A 47 -11.88 11.09 7.85
C ASP A 47 -10.76 12.01 7.32
N TYR A 48 -9.95 11.46 6.44
CA TYR A 48 -8.76 12.10 5.88
C TYR A 48 -9.15 12.97 4.67
N GLY A 49 -9.00 14.29 4.82
CA GLY A 49 -9.53 15.28 3.89
C GLY A 49 -11.04 15.50 4.11
N CYS A 50 -11.44 15.69 5.37
CA CYS A 50 -12.84 15.78 5.80
C CYS A 50 -13.59 17.05 5.31
N GLY A 51 -12.88 18.01 4.73
CA GLY A 51 -13.45 19.27 4.30
C GLY A 51 -14.07 20.06 5.46
N THR A 52 -15.39 20.28 5.43
CA THR A 52 -16.12 20.98 6.50
C THR A 52 -16.54 20.10 7.67
N GLY A 53 -16.15 18.82 7.70
CA GLY A 53 -16.52 17.87 8.75
C GLY A 53 -17.92 17.28 8.62
N SER A 54 -18.61 17.52 7.50
CA SER A 54 -20.00 17.04 7.29
C SER A 54 -20.13 15.50 7.36
N GLY A 55 -19.05 14.76 7.18
CA GLY A 55 -19.00 13.31 7.37
C GLY A 55 -19.20 12.92 8.82
N LYS A 56 -18.47 13.58 9.75
CA LYS A 56 -18.58 13.41 11.19
C LYS A 56 -19.98 13.76 11.67
N ASP A 57 -20.49 14.94 11.30
CA ASP A 57 -21.82 15.40 11.68
C ASP A 57 -22.91 14.40 11.26
N TYR A 58 -22.78 13.84 10.05
CA TYR A 58 -23.73 12.85 9.53
C TYR A 58 -23.67 11.54 10.32
N ILE A 59 -22.51 11.03 10.65
CA ILE A 59 -22.34 9.79 11.42
C ILE A 59 -22.86 9.98 12.84
N GLU A 60 -22.50 11.08 13.50
CA GLU A 60 -22.96 11.40 14.87
C GLU A 60 -24.48 11.56 14.94
N SER A 61 -25.09 12.19 13.93
CA SER A 61 -26.55 12.34 13.84
C SER A 61 -27.31 11.04 13.51
N ASN A 62 -26.59 9.98 13.13
CA ASN A 62 -27.14 8.66 12.77
C ASN A 62 -26.53 7.53 13.60
N ASN A 63 -25.95 7.82 14.73
CA ASN A 63 -25.22 6.84 15.57
C ASN A 63 -26.16 5.81 16.25
N ASP A 64 -27.46 6.07 16.23
CA ASP A 64 -28.52 5.12 16.61
C ASP A 64 -28.77 4.02 15.56
N LYS A 65 -28.32 4.24 14.31
CA LYS A 65 -28.44 3.26 13.25
C LYS A 65 -27.38 2.17 13.40
N GLU A 66 -27.79 0.94 13.18
CA GLU A 66 -26.95 -0.26 13.32
C GLU A 66 -25.57 -0.10 12.65
N ARG A 67 -25.53 0.46 11.41
CA ARG A 67 -24.28 0.62 10.65
C ARG A 67 -23.29 1.64 11.23
N PHE A 68 -23.71 2.49 12.18
CA PHE A 68 -22.87 3.50 12.83
C PHE A 68 -22.79 3.34 14.36
N ALA A 69 -23.45 2.32 14.91
CA ALA A 69 -23.51 2.11 16.34
C ALA A 69 -22.11 2.05 16.98
N GLY A 70 -21.82 2.96 17.90
CA GLY A 70 -20.52 3.03 18.57
C GLY A 70 -19.37 3.55 17.71
N THR A 71 -19.66 4.13 16.55
CA THR A 71 -18.64 4.75 15.67
C THR A 71 -18.18 6.09 16.22
N LYS A 72 -16.86 6.32 16.20
CA LYS A 72 -16.25 7.61 16.50
C LYS A 72 -15.47 8.13 15.32
N VAL A 73 -15.59 9.41 14.99
CA VAL A 73 -14.93 10.04 13.86
C VAL A 73 -13.90 11.07 14.32
N PHE A 74 -12.72 10.99 13.75
CA PHE A 74 -11.62 11.93 13.89
C PHE A 74 -11.39 12.60 12.54
N ASN A 75 -11.34 13.92 12.52
CA ASN A 75 -11.22 14.70 11.32
C ASN A 75 -9.77 15.12 11.04
N TYR A 76 -9.37 15.08 9.78
CA TYR A 76 -8.18 15.74 9.30
C TYR A 76 -8.46 16.53 8.02
N GLU A 77 -8.22 17.84 8.05
CA GLU A 77 -8.28 18.73 6.89
C GLU A 77 -7.08 19.69 6.92
N PRO A 78 -6.15 19.56 5.97
CA PRO A 78 -4.98 20.44 5.93
C PRO A 78 -5.28 21.83 5.36
N TYR A 79 -6.40 22.01 4.64
CA TYR A 79 -6.72 23.30 4.01
C TYR A 79 -7.00 24.38 5.07
N PRO A 80 -6.29 25.54 5.03
CA PRO A 80 -6.28 26.50 6.13
C PRO A 80 -7.66 27.01 6.56
N LYS A 81 -8.58 27.18 5.61
CA LYS A 81 -9.95 27.67 5.91
C LYS A 81 -10.78 26.72 6.77
N TYR A 82 -10.51 25.41 6.65
CA TYR A 82 -11.25 24.35 7.34
C TYR A 82 -10.34 23.46 8.20
N HIS A 83 -9.14 23.99 8.51
CA HIS A 83 -8.09 23.21 9.18
C HIS A 83 -8.55 22.57 10.46
N VAL A 84 -8.40 21.24 10.51
CA VAL A 84 -8.56 20.41 11.69
C VAL A 84 -7.54 19.29 11.66
N ASP A 85 -6.98 18.91 12.80
CA ASP A 85 -5.98 17.86 12.88
C ASP A 85 -6.19 17.02 14.14
N GLU A 86 -7.01 15.99 14.01
CA GLU A 86 -7.28 14.99 15.06
C GLU A 86 -6.51 13.67 14.83
N ARG A 87 -5.49 13.65 13.94
CA ARG A 87 -4.75 12.42 13.58
C ARG A 87 -4.07 11.76 14.76
N GLU A 88 -3.41 12.52 15.64
CA GLU A 88 -2.76 11.96 16.83
C GLU A 88 -3.79 11.43 17.85
N MET A 89 -4.96 12.05 17.94
CA MET A 89 -6.05 11.54 18.78
C MET A 89 -6.57 10.19 18.24
N PHE A 90 -6.67 10.06 16.91
CA PHE A 90 -7.03 8.80 16.26
C PHE A 90 -5.98 7.72 16.51
N VAL A 91 -4.70 8.02 16.28
CA VAL A 91 -3.60 7.05 16.49
C VAL A 91 -3.62 6.54 17.93
N ASN A 92 -3.79 7.43 18.91
CA ASN A 92 -3.74 7.11 20.34
C ASN A 92 -5.07 6.59 20.92
N SER A 93 -6.14 6.49 20.12
CA SER A 93 -7.39 5.91 20.59
C SER A 93 -7.19 4.43 20.94
N LYS A 94 -7.92 3.93 21.95
CA LYS A 94 -7.78 2.56 22.44
C LYS A 94 -8.66 1.54 21.70
N ASN A 95 -9.46 2.00 20.73
CA ASN A 95 -10.33 1.11 19.96
C ASN A 95 -9.45 0.21 19.05
N PRO A 96 -9.60 -1.11 19.14
CA PRO A 96 -8.87 -2.04 18.25
C PRO A 96 -9.39 -2.01 16.80
N LYS A 97 -10.63 -1.56 16.57
CA LYS A 97 -11.22 -1.44 15.23
C LYS A 97 -11.01 -0.02 14.73
N LYS A 98 -10.07 0.14 13.81
CA LYS A 98 -9.74 1.44 13.23
C LYS A 98 -9.76 1.40 11.72
N MET A 99 -10.23 2.49 11.12
CA MET A 99 -10.37 2.66 9.67
C MET A 99 -9.94 4.06 9.25
N ILE A 100 -9.41 4.19 8.03
CA ILE A 100 -9.19 5.48 7.39
C ILE A 100 -10.13 5.61 6.20
N CYS A 101 -10.89 6.69 6.13
CA CYS A 101 -11.70 7.05 4.97
C CYS A 101 -11.08 8.28 4.28
N CYS A 102 -10.67 8.12 3.03
CA CYS A 102 -10.07 9.17 2.22
C CYS A 102 -11.03 9.51 1.08
N ASN A 103 -11.79 10.60 1.25
CA ASN A 103 -12.91 10.95 0.39
C ASN A 103 -12.55 12.04 -0.63
N ASN A 104 -12.38 11.67 -1.91
CA ASN A 104 -12.08 12.61 -3.00
C ASN A 104 -10.80 13.44 -2.81
N VAL A 105 -9.82 12.92 -2.09
CA VAL A 105 -8.53 13.62 -1.88
C VAL A 105 -7.59 13.33 -3.05
N LEU A 106 -7.40 12.06 -3.42
CA LEU A 106 -6.43 11.67 -4.44
C LEU A 106 -6.74 12.28 -5.81
N ASN A 107 -8.01 12.50 -6.13
CA ASN A 107 -8.43 13.04 -7.43
C ASN A 107 -8.25 14.55 -7.59
N VAL A 108 -7.93 15.27 -6.52
CA VAL A 108 -7.74 16.74 -6.57
C VAL A 108 -6.27 17.16 -6.40
N ILE A 109 -5.37 16.22 -6.26
CA ILE A 109 -3.92 16.45 -6.20
C ILE A 109 -3.36 16.37 -7.61
N ASP A 110 -2.64 17.39 -8.06
CA ASP A 110 -2.05 17.48 -9.41
C ASP A 110 -0.61 16.99 -9.49
N ASP A 111 -0.05 16.54 -8.38
CA ASP A 111 1.30 16.02 -8.22
C ASP A 111 1.30 14.49 -8.00
N ASP A 112 2.48 13.91 -7.86
CA ASP A 112 2.62 12.52 -7.49
C ASP A 112 1.85 12.21 -6.20
N LEU A 113 1.21 11.06 -6.19
CA LEU A 113 0.41 10.61 -5.05
C LEU A 113 1.24 9.88 -3.98
N THR A 114 2.50 9.59 -4.26
CA THR A 114 3.37 8.79 -3.38
C THR A 114 3.47 9.39 -1.98
N ASP A 115 3.67 10.70 -1.87
CA ASP A 115 3.83 11.34 -0.56
C ASP A 115 2.58 11.24 0.30
N ILE A 116 1.40 11.52 -0.29
CA ILE A 116 0.14 11.46 0.46
C ILE A 116 -0.25 10.03 0.81
N LEU A 117 -0.01 9.08 -0.09
CA LEU A 117 -0.26 7.67 0.16
C LEU A 117 0.67 7.15 1.26
N THR A 118 1.95 7.57 1.26
CA THR A 118 2.93 7.24 2.30
C THR A 118 2.52 7.83 3.65
N GLU A 119 2.01 9.05 3.69
CA GLU A 119 1.49 9.65 4.92
C GLU A 119 0.29 8.85 5.46
N ILE A 120 -0.66 8.50 4.60
CA ILE A 120 -1.82 7.68 4.99
C ILE A 120 -1.37 6.30 5.51
N LYS A 121 -0.38 5.67 4.84
CA LYS A 121 0.22 4.39 5.30
C LYS A 121 0.87 4.52 6.68
N ASP A 122 1.60 5.62 6.95
CA ASP A 122 2.21 5.87 8.26
C ASP A 122 1.14 5.95 9.36
N TYR A 123 0.08 6.74 9.15
CA TYR A 123 -1.02 6.79 10.10
C TYR A 123 -1.74 5.45 10.25
N ALA A 124 -1.87 4.68 9.18
CA ALA A 124 -2.45 3.34 9.24
C ALA A 124 -1.58 2.37 10.05
N LYS A 125 -0.24 2.42 9.88
CA LYS A 125 0.71 1.62 10.68
C LYS A 125 0.66 2.01 12.16
N ARG A 126 0.84 3.30 12.47
CA ARG A 126 0.84 3.84 13.85
C ARG A 126 -0.49 3.63 14.57
N GLY A 127 -1.60 3.80 13.86
CA GLY A 127 -2.95 3.61 14.38
C GLY A 127 -3.38 2.14 14.46
N LYS A 128 -2.61 1.19 13.94
CA LYS A 128 -2.99 -0.23 13.79
C LYS A 128 -4.31 -0.38 13.02
N VAL A 129 -4.46 0.40 11.96
CA VAL A 129 -5.67 0.43 11.12
C VAL A 129 -5.86 -0.90 10.40
N SER A 130 -7.08 -1.41 10.39
CA SER A 130 -7.44 -2.67 9.71
C SER A 130 -7.98 -2.46 8.30
N GLU A 131 -8.54 -1.29 8.01
CA GLU A 131 -9.17 -0.99 6.73
C GLU A 131 -8.92 0.45 6.27
N ILE A 132 -8.74 0.63 4.96
CA ILE A 132 -8.68 1.96 4.33
C ILE A 132 -9.66 1.99 3.17
N ILE A 133 -10.45 3.04 3.06
CA ILE A 133 -11.38 3.25 1.95
C ILE A 133 -11.00 4.53 1.23
N PHE A 134 -10.62 4.41 -0.04
CA PHE A 134 -10.47 5.55 -0.94
C PHE A 134 -11.73 5.70 -1.78
N LYS A 135 -12.35 6.85 -1.72
CA LYS A 135 -13.42 7.24 -2.64
C LYS A 135 -12.85 8.20 -3.67
N ILE A 136 -13.00 7.87 -4.95
CA ILE A 136 -12.44 8.63 -6.07
C ILE A 136 -13.59 9.24 -6.90
N TYR A 137 -13.51 10.53 -7.15
CA TYR A 137 -14.33 11.18 -8.17
C TYR A 137 -13.57 11.17 -9.50
N GLN A 138 -14.15 10.52 -10.52
CA GLN A 138 -13.46 10.25 -11.78
C GLN A 138 -13.52 11.39 -12.81
N GLY A 139 -14.29 12.44 -12.54
CA GLY A 139 -14.50 13.52 -13.49
C GLY A 139 -15.05 13.03 -14.84
N ASP A 140 -14.48 13.53 -15.93
CA ASP A 140 -14.83 13.13 -17.31
C ASP A 140 -14.13 11.85 -17.79
N LYS A 141 -13.28 11.25 -16.95
CA LYS A 141 -12.53 10.00 -17.19
C LYS A 141 -11.52 10.04 -18.35
N THR A 142 -11.13 11.22 -18.79
CA THR A 142 -10.19 11.39 -19.93
C THR A 142 -8.76 11.05 -19.55
N GLY A 143 -8.40 10.96 -18.26
CA GLY A 143 -7.03 10.84 -17.76
C GLY A 143 -6.23 12.13 -17.86
N LYS A 144 -6.83 13.20 -18.37
CA LYS A 144 -6.18 14.50 -18.48
C LYS A 144 -6.56 15.37 -17.30
N GLY A 145 -5.59 15.66 -16.44
CA GLY A 145 -5.78 16.60 -15.35
C GLY A 145 -6.22 17.98 -15.86
N LYS A 146 -7.12 18.62 -15.14
CA LYS A 146 -7.69 19.91 -15.55
C LYS A 146 -7.88 20.84 -14.35
N GLN A 147 -7.42 22.08 -14.51
CA GLN A 147 -7.82 23.16 -13.63
C GLN A 147 -9.28 23.52 -13.92
N THR A 148 -10.17 23.33 -12.96
CA THR A 148 -11.60 23.58 -13.13
C THR A 148 -12.06 24.91 -12.54
N GLY A 149 -11.14 25.68 -11.93
CA GLY A 149 -11.37 27.01 -11.36
C GLY A 149 -10.16 27.45 -10.55
N LYS A 150 -10.23 28.64 -9.93
CA LYS A 150 -9.19 29.08 -9.00
C LYS A 150 -9.14 28.08 -7.85
N ASP A 151 -7.94 27.54 -7.58
CA ASP A 151 -7.67 26.56 -6.53
C ASP A 151 -8.50 25.26 -6.67
N LYS A 152 -8.88 24.89 -7.91
CA LYS A 152 -9.66 23.68 -8.22
C LYS A 152 -8.98 22.86 -9.30
N TYR A 153 -8.47 21.72 -8.94
CA TYR A 153 -7.89 20.76 -9.87
C TYR A 153 -8.68 19.44 -9.84
N GLN A 154 -8.72 18.77 -10.96
CA GLN A 154 -9.33 17.44 -11.09
C GLN A 154 -8.47 16.58 -12.02
N ARG A 155 -8.07 15.41 -11.56
CA ARG A 155 -7.26 14.46 -12.35
C ARG A 155 -8.03 13.84 -13.51
N ASN A 156 -9.34 13.71 -13.39
CA ASN A 156 -10.21 13.08 -14.40
C ASN A 156 -9.82 11.63 -14.74
N GLU A 157 -9.21 10.92 -13.80
CA GLU A 157 -8.75 9.55 -13.98
C GLU A 157 -9.82 8.54 -13.54
N LYS A 158 -9.87 7.38 -14.20
CA LYS A 158 -10.67 6.25 -13.75
C LYS A 158 -10.14 5.73 -12.41
N THR A 159 -11.00 5.21 -11.54
CA THR A 159 -10.61 4.64 -10.25
C THR A 159 -9.54 3.56 -10.39
N ALA A 160 -9.62 2.74 -11.43
CA ALA A 160 -8.64 1.69 -11.72
C ALA A 160 -7.20 2.22 -11.89
N ASN A 161 -7.02 3.44 -12.38
CA ASN A 161 -5.70 4.04 -12.60
C ASN A 161 -4.97 4.42 -11.30
N TYR A 162 -5.68 4.44 -10.17
CA TYR A 162 -5.08 4.67 -8.85
C TYR A 162 -4.56 3.38 -8.21
N ILE A 163 -5.07 2.22 -8.64
CA ILE A 163 -4.72 0.91 -8.05
C ILE A 163 -3.23 0.62 -8.10
N PRO A 164 -2.52 0.77 -9.23
CA PRO A 164 -1.07 0.53 -9.27
C PRO A 164 -0.29 1.44 -8.32
N LYS A 165 -0.66 2.73 -8.25
CA LYS A 165 -0.03 3.72 -7.36
C LYS A 165 -0.25 3.37 -5.89
N ILE A 166 -1.47 2.96 -5.53
CA ILE A 166 -1.82 2.52 -4.18
C ILE A 166 -1.07 1.23 -3.83
N ARG A 167 -1.03 0.25 -4.75
CA ARG A 167 -0.34 -1.03 -4.56
C ARG A 167 1.16 -0.83 -4.30
N LYS A 168 1.80 0.06 -5.04
CA LYS A 168 3.22 0.41 -4.84
C LYS A 168 3.52 0.91 -3.41
N VAL A 169 2.59 1.63 -2.81
CA VAL A 169 2.78 2.17 -1.44
C VAL A 169 2.28 1.19 -0.38
N PHE A 170 1.12 0.56 -0.58
CA PHE A 170 0.46 -0.31 0.40
C PHE A 170 0.81 -1.79 0.18
N THR A 171 2.09 -2.10 0.12
CA THR A 171 2.56 -3.49 0.08
C THR A 171 2.06 -4.25 1.30
N GLY A 172 1.65 -5.51 1.12
CA GLY A 172 1.09 -6.35 2.19
C GLY A 172 -0.35 -6.02 2.61
N TRP A 173 -1.06 -5.17 1.83
CA TRP A 173 -2.48 -4.95 1.98
C TRP A 173 -3.25 -5.61 0.84
N ASP A 174 -4.36 -6.26 1.17
CA ASP A 174 -5.31 -6.74 0.16
C ASP A 174 -6.04 -5.55 -0.44
N ILE A 175 -6.00 -5.43 -1.74
CA ILE A 175 -6.70 -4.39 -2.48
C ILE A 175 -7.88 -5.04 -3.18
N ASP A 176 -9.09 -4.66 -2.79
CA ASP A 176 -10.30 -5.08 -3.48
C ASP A 176 -10.40 -4.35 -4.82
N GLU A 177 -10.06 -5.07 -5.88
CA GLU A 177 -10.08 -4.57 -7.26
C GLU A 177 -11.48 -4.60 -7.89
N LYS A 178 -12.43 -5.27 -7.23
CA LYS A 178 -13.84 -5.23 -7.61
C LYS A 178 -14.55 -4.20 -6.74
N PRO A 179 -14.30 -2.91 -7.00
CA PRO A 179 -14.84 -1.87 -6.14
C PRO A 179 -16.36 -2.00 -6.12
N TYR A 180 -16.91 -2.02 -4.94
CA TYR A 180 -18.32 -1.77 -4.72
C TYR A 180 -18.68 -0.50 -5.48
N LYS A 181 -19.30 -0.65 -6.70
CA LYS A 181 -19.61 0.45 -7.59
C LYS A 181 -18.38 1.32 -7.90
N THR A 182 -17.88 1.27 -9.05
CA THR A 182 -16.81 1.98 -9.81
C THR A 182 -16.04 3.18 -9.20
N TYR A 183 -16.24 3.54 -7.92
CA TYR A 183 -15.72 4.76 -7.30
C TYR A 183 -14.95 4.55 -5.99
N PHE A 184 -14.89 3.32 -5.48
CA PHE A 184 -14.24 2.99 -4.23
C PHE A 184 -13.10 2.02 -4.45
N ILE A 185 -12.01 2.18 -3.69
CA ILE A 185 -10.94 1.21 -3.53
C ILE A 185 -10.87 0.91 -2.04
N ARG A 186 -11.06 -0.34 -1.66
CA ARG A 186 -10.96 -0.79 -0.28
C ARG A 186 -9.67 -1.56 -0.11
N LEU A 187 -8.89 -1.15 0.89
CA LEU A 187 -7.75 -1.91 1.37
C LEU A 187 -8.14 -2.53 2.70
N SER A 188 -7.89 -3.81 2.86
CA SER A 188 -7.87 -4.44 4.16
C SER A 188 -6.44 -4.92 4.40
N LYS A 189 -5.96 -4.76 5.64
CA LYS A 189 -4.86 -5.64 6.02
C LYS A 189 -5.41 -7.02 5.75
N GLY A 190 -4.75 -7.71 4.82
CA GLY A 190 -5.14 -9.06 4.52
C GLY A 190 -5.51 -9.68 5.84
N LYS A 191 -6.62 -10.39 5.94
CA LYS A 191 -6.80 -11.23 7.10
C LYS A 191 -5.53 -12.08 7.10
N LEU A 192 -4.49 -11.58 7.73
CA LEU A 192 -3.64 -12.45 8.51
C LEU A 192 -4.69 -13.31 9.16
N ASN A 193 -4.87 -14.55 8.66
CA ASN A 193 -5.76 -15.46 9.31
C ASN A 193 -5.58 -15.17 10.77
N GLU A 194 -6.59 -14.61 11.48
CA GLU A 194 -6.51 -14.35 12.92
C GLU A 194 -6.30 -15.66 13.68
N SER A 195 -6.36 -16.79 12.94
CA SER A 195 -5.77 -18.06 13.34
C SER A 195 -4.25 -18.10 13.37
N PHE A 196 -3.54 -17.01 12.91
CA PHE A 196 -2.09 -16.89 12.91
C PHE A 196 -1.58 -15.55 13.47
N VAL A 197 -2.31 -14.85 14.33
CA VAL A 197 -1.70 -14.20 15.47
C VAL A 197 -1.59 -15.25 16.58
N CYS A 198 -1.01 -16.36 16.26
CA CYS A 198 -0.13 -17.02 17.18
C CYS A 198 1.01 -16.04 17.44
N GLU A 199 1.17 -15.55 18.64
CA GLU A 199 2.50 -15.26 19.20
C GLU A 199 3.33 -16.40 18.68
N SER A 200 4.27 -16.11 17.78
CA SER A 200 4.91 -17.05 16.87
C SER A 200 5.22 -18.38 17.59
N GLU A 201 4.56 -19.48 17.24
CA GLU A 201 4.87 -20.82 17.79
C GLU A 201 6.28 -21.26 17.39
N PHE A 202 6.94 -20.51 16.51
CA PHE A 202 8.35 -20.72 16.17
C PHE A 202 9.20 -19.56 16.73
N PRO A 203 10.32 -19.85 17.35
CA PRO A 203 11.19 -18.85 17.93
C PRO A 203 11.75 -17.93 16.83
N ALA A 204 11.82 -16.62 17.11
CA ALA A 204 12.68 -15.76 16.33
C ALA A 204 14.11 -16.29 16.33
N PRO A 205 14.84 -16.22 15.21
CA PRO A 205 16.21 -16.72 15.13
C PRO A 205 17.08 -16.10 16.22
N LYS A 206 17.77 -16.94 17.00
CA LYS A 206 18.64 -16.49 18.11
C LYS A 206 19.85 -15.71 17.59
N PHE A 207 20.33 -16.08 16.41
CA PHE A 207 21.47 -15.46 15.74
C PHE A 207 21.00 -14.62 14.56
N LYS A 208 20.23 -13.57 14.86
CA LYS A 208 19.61 -12.68 13.84
C LYS A 208 20.63 -12.23 12.77
N GLY A 209 21.85 -11.87 13.14
CA GLY A 209 22.85 -11.42 12.18
C GLY A 209 23.34 -12.51 11.21
N GLU A 210 23.37 -13.80 11.61
CA GLU A 210 23.69 -14.92 10.72
C GLU A 210 22.49 -15.26 9.83
N PHE A 211 21.30 -15.23 10.39
CA PHE A 211 20.03 -15.40 9.69
C PHE A 211 19.85 -14.34 8.60
N ASP A 212 19.99 -13.06 8.94
CA ASP A 212 19.87 -11.96 8.00
C ASP A 212 20.92 -12.08 6.87
N LYS A 213 22.15 -12.47 7.21
CA LYS A 213 23.22 -12.69 6.23
C LYS A 213 22.92 -13.86 5.28
N ALA A 214 22.28 -14.92 5.77
CA ALA A 214 21.97 -16.11 4.98
C ALA A 214 20.77 -15.92 4.06
N LEU A 215 19.72 -15.23 4.51
CA LEU A 215 18.45 -15.12 3.80
C LEU A 215 18.20 -13.72 3.23
N PHE A 216 18.62 -12.66 3.92
CA PHE A 216 18.23 -11.29 3.64
C PHE A 216 19.39 -10.36 3.26
N SER A 217 20.58 -10.90 2.94
CA SER A 217 21.62 -10.05 2.37
C SER A 217 21.39 -9.82 0.88
N TYR A 218 21.69 -8.60 0.44
CA TYR A 218 21.51 -8.16 -0.94
C TYR A 218 22.13 -9.14 -1.95
N ASP A 219 23.40 -9.47 -1.77
CA ASP A 219 24.16 -10.34 -2.68
C ASP A 219 23.54 -11.75 -2.81
N VAL A 220 22.95 -12.27 -1.73
CA VAL A 220 22.35 -13.60 -1.70
C VAL A 220 21.02 -13.60 -2.45
N ILE A 221 20.19 -12.60 -2.20
CA ILE A 221 18.89 -12.42 -2.88
C ILE A 221 19.12 -12.16 -4.37
N GLU A 222 19.99 -11.20 -4.70
CA GLU A 222 20.35 -10.87 -6.09
C GLU A 222 20.77 -12.10 -6.87
N LYS A 223 21.66 -12.91 -6.30
CA LYS A 223 22.15 -14.14 -6.91
C LYS A 223 21.05 -15.16 -7.14
N ALA A 224 20.13 -15.35 -6.17
CA ALA A 224 19.01 -16.27 -6.29
C ALA A 224 18.06 -15.82 -7.38
N VAL A 225 17.71 -14.54 -7.42
CA VAL A 225 16.81 -13.97 -8.45
C VAL A 225 17.44 -14.07 -9.83
N LYS A 226 18.71 -13.68 -10.02
CA LYS A 226 19.40 -13.80 -11.31
C LYS A 226 19.45 -15.24 -11.81
N LYS A 227 19.66 -16.21 -10.91
CA LYS A 227 19.62 -17.62 -11.27
C LYS A 227 18.23 -18.06 -11.72
N LEU A 228 17.18 -17.58 -11.03
CA LEU A 228 15.79 -17.84 -11.38
C LEU A 228 15.40 -17.24 -12.75
N LEU A 229 15.85 -16.01 -13.04
CA LEU A 229 15.56 -15.31 -14.29
C LEU A 229 16.13 -16.03 -15.51
N ARG A 230 17.30 -16.66 -15.38
CA ARG A 230 17.92 -17.45 -16.46
C ARG A 230 17.15 -18.72 -16.83
N ASN A 231 16.24 -19.17 -15.98
CA ASN A 231 15.34 -20.25 -16.31
C ASN A 231 14.27 -19.74 -17.31
N ARG A 232 14.22 -20.32 -18.50
CA ARG A 232 13.31 -19.88 -19.57
C ARG A 232 11.82 -20.07 -19.23
N TYR A 233 11.52 -21.01 -18.35
CA TYR A 233 10.17 -21.39 -17.93
C TYR A 233 9.98 -21.18 -16.43
N ASN A 234 8.95 -21.81 -15.87
CA ASN A 234 8.72 -21.84 -14.43
C ASN A 234 9.93 -22.42 -13.70
N GLY A 235 10.24 -21.90 -12.56
CA GLY A 235 11.37 -22.34 -11.75
C GLY A 235 11.21 -21.91 -10.29
N SER A 236 12.02 -22.49 -9.43
CA SER A 236 12.11 -22.14 -8.02
C SER A 236 13.57 -22.09 -7.59
N GLU A 237 13.90 -21.10 -6.77
CA GLU A 237 15.16 -20.99 -6.03
C GLU A 237 14.86 -20.84 -4.56
N THR A 238 15.65 -21.46 -3.70
CA THR A 238 15.46 -21.45 -2.26
C THR A 238 16.75 -21.07 -1.56
N LEU A 239 16.64 -20.15 -0.61
CA LEU A 239 17.68 -19.83 0.35
C LEU A 239 17.24 -20.41 1.68
N GLU A 240 18.15 -21.05 2.42
CA GLU A 240 17.84 -21.78 3.65
C GLU A 240 18.77 -21.36 4.79
N TYR A 241 18.20 -21.29 5.98
CA TYR A 241 18.93 -21.13 7.24
C TYR A 241 18.38 -22.10 8.27
N HIS A 242 19.28 -22.84 8.92
CA HIS A 242 18.92 -23.84 9.92
C HIS A 242 19.35 -23.38 11.31
N GLU A 243 18.44 -23.42 12.27
CA GLU A 243 18.74 -23.15 13.67
C GLU A 243 17.97 -24.10 14.59
N GLY A 244 18.72 -25.01 15.25
CA GLY A 244 18.10 -26.04 16.09
C GLY A 244 17.20 -26.96 15.29
N ASP A 245 15.95 -27.08 15.74
CA ASP A 245 14.92 -27.90 15.08
C ASP A 245 14.12 -27.13 14.01
N TYR A 246 14.55 -25.93 13.66
CA TYR A 246 13.85 -25.10 12.68
C TYR A 246 14.69 -24.88 11.42
N MET A 247 13.99 -24.89 10.28
CA MET A 247 14.52 -24.48 8.98
C MET A 247 13.69 -23.29 8.49
N TYR A 248 14.37 -22.21 8.13
CA TYR A 248 13.80 -21.01 7.56
C TYR A 248 14.18 -20.96 6.09
N SER A 249 13.20 -20.88 5.21
CA SER A 249 13.42 -20.90 3.77
C SER A 249 12.81 -19.67 3.10
N LEU A 250 13.61 -18.91 2.37
CA LEU A 250 13.13 -17.87 1.47
C LEU A 250 13.02 -18.47 0.07
N VAL A 251 11.80 -18.69 -0.39
CA VAL A 251 11.49 -19.40 -1.64
C VAL A 251 11.05 -18.42 -2.71
N PHE A 252 11.78 -18.37 -3.81
CA PHE A 252 11.49 -17.57 -5.00
C PHE A 252 10.88 -18.49 -6.06
N ASN A 253 9.64 -18.21 -6.46
CA ASN A 253 8.93 -18.98 -7.48
C ASN A 253 8.65 -18.11 -8.70
N LYS A 254 9.12 -18.53 -9.87
CA LYS A 254 8.81 -17.89 -11.16
C LYS A 254 7.71 -18.64 -11.86
N HIS A 255 6.64 -17.96 -12.19
CA HIS A 255 5.56 -18.45 -13.02
C HIS A 255 5.50 -17.69 -14.33
N THR A 256 5.56 -18.41 -15.45
CA THR A 256 5.45 -17.85 -16.79
C THR A 256 4.36 -18.60 -17.55
N ASN A 257 3.39 -17.87 -18.08
CA ASN A 257 2.38 -18.38 -18.99
C ASN A 257 2.21 -17.42 -20.19
N MET A 258 1.28 -17.70 -21.10
CA MET A 258 1.07 -16.87 -22.30
C MET A 258 0.63 -15.42 -22.00
N ALA A 259 0.15 -15.13 -20.81
CA ALA A 259 -0.46 -13.84 -20.46
C ALA A 259 0.36 -13.06 -19.43
N CYS A 260 1.20 -13.73 -18.62
CA CYS A 260 1.95 -13.08 -17.55
C CYS A 260 3.23 -13.85 -17.21
N SER A 261 4.18 -13.13 -16.63
CA SER A 261 5.40 -13.69 -16.06
C SER A 261 5.66 -12.98 -14.72
N ASN A 262 5.66 -13.74 -13.64
CA ASN A 262 5.70 -13.19 -12.29
C ASN A 262 6.68 -13.93 -11.40
N ILE A 263 7.20 -13.25 -10.38
CA ILE A 263 7.96 -13.85 -9.28
C ILE A 263 7.16 -13.68 -7.99
N TYR A 264 7.02 -14.77 -7.25
CA TYR A 264 6.47 -14.82 -5.89
C TYR A 264 7.57 -15.18 -4.93
N VAL A 265 7.63 -14.51 -3.80
CA VAL A 265 8.62 -14.77 -2.76
C VAL A 265 7.90 -15.13 -1.47
N ASN A 266 8.16 -16.32 -0.95
CA ASN A 266 7.55 -16.84 0.26
C ASN A 266 8.62 -17.06 1.33
N LEU A 267 8.31 -16.69 2.58
CA LEU A 267 9.03 -17.18 3.75
C LEU A 267 8.29 -18.42 4.28
N ILE A 268 9.01 -19.54 4.34
CA ILE A 268 8.52 -20.80 4.87
C ILE A 268 9.36 -21.15 6.10
N VAL A 269 8.70 -21.57 7.18
CA VAL A 269 9.37 -22.09 8.36
C VAL A 269 8.87 -23.51 8.58
N GLU A 270 9.82 -24.44 8.71
CA GLU A 270 9.57 -25.84 8.97
C GLU A 270 10.20 -26.23 10.31
N LYS A 271 9.53 -27.10 11.04
CA LYS A 271 10.02 -27.68 12.30
C LYS A 271 10.26 -29.17 12.12
N TYR A 272 11.39 -29.64 12.68
CA TYR A 272 11.72 -31.05 12.67
C TYR A 272 11.29 -31.73 13.98
N GLU A 273 10.34 -32.69 13.91
CA GLU A 273 9.98 -33.56 15.03
C GLU A 273 10.19 -35.04 14.67
N TYR A 274 9.53 -35.54 13.63
CA TYR A 274 9.68 -36.89 13.04
C TYR A 274 9.93 -36.83 11.53
N GLY A 275 10.12 -35.65 11.00
CA GLY A 275 10.32 -35.18 9.65
C GLY A 275 10.12 -33.66 9.64
N TRP A 276 10.47 -33.00 8.54
CA TRP A 276 10.20 -31.56 8.39
C TRP A 276 8.71 -31.33 8.18
N GLU A 277 8.11 -30.49 9.03
CA GLU A 277 6.71 -30.09 8.96
C GLU A 277 6.65 -28.57 8.82
N GLU A 278 5.90 -28.09 7.79
CA GLU A 278 5.68 -26.68 7.57
C GLU A 278 4.81 -26.11 8.71
N VAL A 279 5.36 -25.18 9.48
CA VAL A 279 4.68 -24.51 10.59
C VAL A 279 4.32 -23.07 10.23
N TYR A 280 4.90 -22.52 9.15
CA TYR A 280 4.59 -21.17 8.68
C TYR A 280 4.89 -21.06 7.19
N ASN A 281 4.00 -20.39 6.46
CA ASN A 281 4.20 -20.06 5.05
C ASN A 281 3.52 -18.72 4.75
N LYS A 282 4.30 -17.73 4.34
CA LYS A 282 3.81 -16.39 4.03
C LYS A 282 4.39 -15.90 2.72
N GLU A 283 3.52 -15.53 1.78
CA GLU A 283 3.95 -14.76 0.63
C GLU A 283 4.39 -13.36 1.09
N LEU A 284 5.65 -13.04 0.85
CA LEU A 284 6.25 -11.76 1.21
C LEU A 284 6.09 -10.75 0.09
N PHE A 285 6.24 -11.20 -1.16
CA PHE A 285 6.39 -10.31 -2.29
C PHE A 285 5.89 -10.94 -3.60
N TYR A 286 5.31 -10.11 -4.44
CA TYR A 286 4.91 -10.42 -5.80
C TYR A 286 5.49 -9.36 -6.75
N TYR A 287 6.07 -9.79 -7.87
CA TYR A 287 6.68 -8.94 -8.87
C TYR A 287 6.21 -9.32 -10.28
N ASP A 288 5.62 -8.37 -10.99
CA ASP A 288 5.26 -8.53 -12.39
C ASP A 288 6.50 -8.24 -13.25
N LEU A 289 7.06 -9.31 -13.84
CA LEU A 289 8.31 -9.23 -14.60
C LEU A 289 8.24 -8.33 -15.84
N VAL A 290 7.06 -8.04 -16.34
CA VAL A 290 6.87 -7.20 -17.52
C VAL A 290 6.67 -5.74 -17.12
N ASN A 291 5.67 -5.49 -16.27
CA ASN A 291 5.26 -4.13 -15.96
C ASN A 291 6.19 -3.46 -14.93
N ASP A 292 6.50 -4.17 -13.83
CA ASP A 292 7.30 -3.56 -12.75
C ASP A 292 8.74 -3.29 -13.19
N SER A 293 9.36 -4.22 -13.95
CA SER A 293 10.72 -4.03 -14.43
C SER A 293 10.85 -2.90 -15.47
N TRP A 294 9.85 -2.72 -16.32
CA TRP A 294 9.82 -1.63 -17.28
C TRP A 294 9.62 -0.28 -16.59
N ASP A 295 8.73 -0.22 -15.61
CA ASP A 295 8.51 0.99 -14.82
C ASP A 295 9.77 1.40 -14.04
N SER A 296 10.49 0.43 -13.45
CA SER A 296 11.76 0.68 -12.78
C SER A 296 12.85 1.15 -13.76
N PHE A 297 12.95 0.55 -14.93
CA PHE A 297 13.90 0.99 -15.95
C PHE A 297 13.66 2.43 -16.37
N LYS A 298 12.40 2.81 -16.62
CA LYS A 298 12.00 4.19 -16.97
C LYS A 298 12.28 5.20 -15.85
N ALA A 299 12.29 4.79 -14.60
CA ALA A 299 12.58 5.66 -13.48
C ALA A 299 14.04 6.16 -13.44
N TYR A 300 14.96 5.53 -14.17
CA TYR A 300 16.37 5.94 -14.24
C TYR A 300 16.65 7.13 -15.18
N GLU A 301 15.64 7.75 -15.77
CA GLU A 301 15.73 8.98 -16.59
C GLU A 301 16.87 8.97 -17.63
N TYR A 302 17.12 7.87 -18.31
CA TYR A 302 18.05 7.83 -19.43
C TYR A 302 17.39 8.39 -20.68
N GLU A 303 18.09 9.32 -21.37
CA GLU A 303 17.70 9.74 -22.70
C GLU A 303 18.29 8.75 -23.74
N TYR A 304 17.44 8.21 -24.60
CA TYR A 304 17.82 7.33 -25.70
C TYR A 304 17.48 7.98 -27.03
N ASP A 305 18.33 7.81 -28.02
CA ASP A 305 18.17 8.45 -29.35
C ASP A 305 17.05 7.77 -30.15
N SER A 306 16.70 6.52 -29.83
CA SER A 306 15.60 5.80 -30.48
C SER A 306 14.92 4.78 -29.55
N PRO A 307 13.66 4.37 -29.85
CA PRO A 307 12.98 3.30 -29.13
C PRO A 307 13.72 1.96 -29.17
N GLU A 308 14.43 1.66 -30.25
CA GLU A 308 15.20 0.42 -30.41
C GLU A 308 16.43 0.39 -29.49
N GLU A 309 17.08 1.55 -29.28
CA GLU A 309 18.18 1.67 -28.34
C GLU A 309 17.69 1.55 -26.90
N GLU A 310 16.53 2.11 -26.59
CA GLU A 310 15.90 2.00 -25.30
C GLU A 310 15.54 0.55 -24.95
N GLU A 311 14.91 -0.18 -25.90
CA GLU A 311 14.56 -1.60 -25.74
C GLU A 311 15.80 -2.46 -25.52
N LYS A 312 16.86 -2.24 -26.29
CA LYS A 312 18.14 -2.96 -26.14
C LYS A 312 18.79 -2.67 -24.79
N ALA A 313 18.80 -1.42 -24.35
CA ALA A 313 19.35 -1.05 -23.05
C ALA A 313 18.55 -1.65 -21.89
N PHE A 314 17.23 -1.77 -22.04
CA PHE A 314 16.37 -2.48 -21.09
C PHE A 314 16.72 -3.97 -21.04
N GLU A 315 16.84 -4.65 -22.19
CA GLU A 315 17.21 -6.07 -22.23
C GLU A 315 18.57 -6.32 -21.56
N GLU A 316 19.57 -5.45 -21.79
CA GLU A 316 20.90 -5.56 -21.19
C GLU A 316 20.89 -5.40 -19.65
N LYS A 317 19.97 -4.59 -19.12
CA LYS A 317 19.86 -4.27 -17.68
C LYS A 317 18.80 -5.09 -16.95
N TYR A 318 17.99 -5.84 -17.65
CA TYR A 318 16.79 -6.50 -17.11
C TYR A 318 17.05 -7.34 -15.85
N GLU A 319 18.08 -8.23 -15.90
CA GLU A 319 18.41 -9.08 -14.73
C GLU A 319 18.80 -8.25 -13.51
N ASP A 320 19.56 -7.17 -13.72
CA ASP A 320 20.00 -6.29 -12.63
C ASP A 320 18.83 -5.50 -12.03
N ILE A 321 17.96 -4.94 -12.88
CA ILE A 321 16.79 -4.18 -12.43
C ILE A 321 15.88 -5.06 -11.58
N VAL A 322 15.46 -6.21 -12.10
CA VAL A 322 14.56 -7.12 -11.39
C VAL A 322 15.16 -7.62 -10.08
N SER A 323 16.45 -8.01 -10.10
CA SER A 323 17.10 -8.52 -8.89
C SER A 323 17.28 -7.44 -7.84
N ASN A 324 17.59 -6.21 -8.23
CA ASN A 324 17.75 -5.08 -7.34
C ASN A 324 16.41 -4.69 -6.70
N ASP A 325 15.35 -4.54 -7.50
CA ASP A 325 14.01 -4.21 -7.00
C ASP A 325 13.52 -5.21 -5.97
N ILE A 326 13.70 -6.52 -6.24
CA ILE A 326 13.29 -7.58 -5.33
C ILE A 326 14.15 -7.57 -4.06
N ALA A 327 15.47 -7.40 -4.17
CA ALA A 327 16.37 -7.36 -3.04
C ALA A 327 16.08 -6.14 -2.14
N ASP A 328 15.97 -4.96 -2.73
CA ASP A 328 15.68 -3.72 -2.01
C ASP A 328 14.35 -3.82 -1.25
N TRP A 329 13.33 -4.37 -1.90
CA TRP A 329 12.03 -4.53 -1.25
C TRP A 329 12.10 -5.51 -0.07
N ILE A 330 12.70 -6.69 -0.25
CA ILE A 330 12.81 -7.71 0.80
C ILE A 330 13.58 -7.14 1.99
N ILE A 331 14.75 -6.54 1.76
CA ILE A 331 15.59 -5.98 2.81
C ILE A 331 14.89 -4.87 3.57
N ALA A 332 14.20 -3.95 2.85
CA ALA A 332 13.48 -2.85 3.47
C ALA A 332 12.28 -3.30 4.34
N ASN A 333 11.77 -4.51 4.13
CA ASN A 333 10.56 -5.00 4.81
C ASN A 333 10.81 -6.19 5.75
N THR A 334 12.07 -6.65 5.90
CA THR A 334 12.40 -7.78 6.79
C THR A 334 12.33 -7.44 8.26
N GLU A 335 12.50 -6.17 8.66
CA GLU A 335 12.42 -5.75 10.06
C GLU A 335 11.05 -6.03 10.71
N ASP A 336 10.00 -6.16 9.92
CA ASP A 336 8.62 -6.42 10.36
C ASP A 336 8.24 -7.93 10.33
N LEU A 337 9.18 -8.83 9.99
CA LEU A 337 8.89 -10.27 9.87
C LEU A 337 8.95 -11.05 11.18
N PHE A 338 9.69 -10.53 12.18
CA PHE A 338 9.94 -11.20 13.47
C PHE A 338 9.73 -10.29 14.67
#